data_cca8812ee207943f73a6c01cc1134056
#
_entry.id   cca8812ee207943f73a6c01cc1134056
#
_cell.length_a   1.000
_cell.length_b   1.000
_cell.length_c   1.000
_cell.angle_alpha   90.00
_cell.angle_beta   90.00
_cell.angle_gamma   90.00
#
_symmetry.space_group_name_H-M   'P 1'
#
loop_
_entity.id
_entity.type
_entity.pdbx_description
1 polymer ?
#
loop_
_entity_poly.entity_id
_entity_poly.type
_entity_poly.pdbx_seq_one_letter_code
_entity_poly.pdbx_strand_id
1 'polypeptide(L)'
;MITSKQNDTNALTYLLSQDIVLKNAMKNNDGSIIDYSNVIDGLQTKSLFKNIWIQVIDKDGISLYRSWTKKHGDKISKVRLDIQEVLKSQKELLSISTGKFDMTFKTIVPIFEDKKFLGVVEMITHFNSIAKKLKSKNIDPVFLVDKSYKEKIIHPLTKLFIDNYYVANKNAS
;
A
#
# COMPACT_ATOMS: atom_id res chain seq x y z
N MET A 1 -1.58 -3.69 -18.13
CA MET A 1 -1.54 -4.45 -16.85
C MET A 1 -1.13 -3.58 -15.67
N ILE A 2 -0.01 -2.87 -15.71
CA ILE A 2 0.44 -1.98 -14.63
C ILE A 2 -0.59 -0.88 -14.37
N THR A 3 -0.97 -0.12 -15.39
CA THR A 3 -1.99 0.93 -15.30
C THR A 3 -3.33 0.42 -14.77
N SER A 4 -3.80 -0.74 -15.27
CA SER A 4 -5.02 -1.39 -14.75
C SER A 4 -4.87 -1.67 -13.26
N LYS A 5 -3.74 -2.24 -12.82
CA LYS A 5 -3.49 -2.51 -11.41
C LYS A 5 -3.48 -1.25 -10.54
N GLN A 6 -2.91 -0.15 -11.04
CA GLN A 6 -2.95 1.14 -10.34
C GLN A 6 -4.39 1.67 -10.23
N ASN A 7 -5.15 1.64 -11.31
CA ASN A 7 -6.55 2.10 -11.32
C ASN A 7 -7.43 1.26 -10.39
N ASP A 8 -7.26 -0.08 -10.42
CA ASP A 8 -8.02 -0.99 -9.53
C ASP A 8 -7.68 -0.72 -8.05
N THR A 9 -6.37 -0.51 -7.75
CA THR A 9 -5.93 -0.16 -6.40
C THR A 9 -6.49 1.20 -5.97
N ASN A 10 -6.51 2.19 -6.89
CA ASN A 10 -7.07 3.51 -6.60
C ASN A 10 -8.56 3.43 -6.28
N ALA A 11 -9.35 2.75 -7.11
CA ALA A 11 -10.79 2.58 -6.90
C ALA A 11 -11.11 1.96 -5.54
N LEU A 12 -10.37 0.90 -5.16
CA LEU A 12 -10.54 0.27 -3.85
C LEU A 12 -10.14 1.19 -2.71
N THR A 13 -9.04 1.95 -2.86
CA THR A 13 -8.59 2.90 -1.82
C THR A 13 -9.59 4.03 -1.65
N TYR A 14 -10.17 4.52 -2.75
CA TYR A 14 -11.23 5.51 -2.72
C TYR A 14 -12.46 5.00 -1.97
N LEU A 15 -12.90 3.76 -2.23
CA LEU A 15 -14.01 3.17 -1.47
C LEU A 15 -13.72 3.10 0.02
N LEU A 16 -12.50 2.70 0.42
CA LEU A 16 -12.10 2.70 1.82
C LEU A 16 -12.10 4.10 2.43
N SER A 17 -11.77 5.15 1.67
CA SER A 17 -11.80 6.53 2.16
C SER A 17 -13.21 7.01 2.53
N GLN A 18 -14.26 6.33 2.05
CA GLN A 18 -15.65 6.61 2.36
C GLN A 18 -16.19 5.83 3.57
N ASP A 19 -15.41 4.86 4.08
CA ASP A 19 -15.81 4.00 5.20
C ASP A 19 -16.09 4.83 6.47
N ILE A 20 -17.29 4.66 7.01
CA ILE A 20 -17.73 5.38 8.22
C ILE A 20 -16.93 4.96 9.48
N VAL A 21 -16.54 3.67 9.56
CA VAL A 21 -15.73 3.19 10.68
C VAL A 21 -14.36 3.87 10.67
N LEU A 22 -13.75 3.98 9.48
CA LEU A 22 -12.49 4.67 9.30
C LEU A 22 -12.58 6.17 9.66
N LYS A 23 -13.64 6.86 9.21
CA LYS A 23 -13.87 8.27 9.55
C LYS A 23 -14.06 8.47 11.06
N ASN A 24 -14.80 7.57 11.70
CA ASN A 24 -15.00 7.60 13.17
C ASN A 24 -13.68 7.34 13.92
N ALA A 25 -12.88 6.37 13.49
CA ALA A 25 -11.56 6.10 14.05
C ALA A 25 -10.67 7.36 14.01
N MET A 26 -10.66 8.05 12.89
CA MET A 26 -9.86 9.26 12.72
C MET A 26 -10.34 10.43 13.57
N LYS A 27 -11.67 10.62 13.69
CA LYS A 27 -12.25 11.66 14.55
C LYS A 27 -11.91 11.48 16.03
N ASN A 28 -11.92 10.23 16.47
CA ASN A 28 -11.67 9.85 17.86
C ASN A 28 -10.18 9.58 18.14
N ASN A 29 -9.33 9.66 17.11
CA ASN A 29 -7.92 9.28 17.17
C ASN A 29 -7.71 7.85 17.73
N ASP A 30 -8.64 6.94 17.38
CA ASP A 30 -8.65 5.56 17.85
C ASP A 30 -8.64 4.57 16.67
N GLY A 31 -7.45 4.07 16.35
CA GLY A 31 -7.27 3.07 15.31
C GLY A 31 -7.70 1.66 15.71
N SER A 32 -8.02 1.40 16.98
CA SER A 32 -8.35 0.06 17.50
C SER A 32 -9.67 -0.48 16.96
N ILE A 33 -10.57 0.40 16.52
CA ILE A 33 -11.87 0.02 15.94
C ILE A 33 -11.77 -0.38 14.47
N ILE A 34 -10.60 -0.19 13.83
CA ILE A 34 -10.39 -0.54 12.42
C ILE A 34 -9.98 -2.01 12.32
N ASP A 35 -10.76 -2.79 11.57
CA ASP A 35 -10.40 -4.16 11.20
C ASP A 35 -10.75 -4.41 9.73
N TYR A 36 -9.73 -4.49 8.89
CA TYR A 36 -9.87 -4.81 7.47
C TYR A 36 -9.45 -6.25 7.13
N SER A 37 -9.31 -7.14 8.12
CA SER A 37 -8.88 -8.54 7.89
C SER A 37 -9.80 -9.26 6.90
N ASN A 38 -11.13 -9.20 7.12
CA ASN A 38 -12.11 -9.82 6.24
C ASN A 38 -12.12 -9.22 4.82
N VAL A 39 -11.91 -7.91 4.69
CA VAL A 39 -11.81 -7.23 3.38
C VAL A 39 -10.58 -7.71 2.64
N ILE A 40 -9.43 -7.75 3.32
CA ILE A 40 -8.16 -8.21 2.75
C ILE A 40 -8.26 -9.67 2.32
N ASP A 41 -8.77 -10.55 3.18
CA ASP A 41 -8.95 -11.97 2.89
C ASP A 41 -9.91 -12.19 1.71
N GLY A 42 -11.01 -11.45 1.66
CA GLY A 42 -11.95 -11.47 0.55
C GLY A 42 -11.30 -11.04 -0.77
N LEU A 43 -10.55 -9.95 -0.77
CA LEU A 43 -9.82 -9.49 -1.96
C LEU A 43 -8.76 -10.50 -2.41
N GLN A 44 -8.01 -11.10 -1.48
CA GLN A 44 -6.97 -12.07 -1.79
C GLN A 44 -7.52 -13.42 -2.30
N THR A 45 -8.70 -13.83 -1.86
CA THR A 45 -9.33 -15.09 -2.25
C THR A 45 -10.17 -14.96 -3.51
N LYS A 46 -10.98 -13.89 -3.61
CA LYS A 46 -11.98 -13.71 -4.67
C LYS A 46 -11.51 -12.85 -5.84
N SER A 47 -10.28 -12.32 -5.81
CA SER A 47 -9.75 -11.48 -6.87
C SER A 47 -8.30 -11.82 -7.21
N LEU A 48 -7.73 -11.06 -8.17
CA LEU A 48 -6.31 -11.15 -8.53
C LEU A 48 -5.39 -10.42 -7.54
N PHE A 49 -5.94 -9.69 -6.58
CA PHE A 49 -5.13 -9.01 -5.57
C PHE A 49 -4.43 -10.01 -4.65
N LYS A 50 -3.15 -9.78 -4.41
CA LYS A 50 -2.33 -10.57 -3.49
C LYS A 50 -1.42 -9.64 -2.70
N ASN A 51 -1.18 -10.00 -1.44
CA ASN A 51 -0.32 -9.23 -0.54
C ASN A 51 -0.76 -7.76 -0.45
N ILE A 52 -1.99 -7.54 0.07
CA ILE A 52 -2.57 -6.21 0.26
C ILE A 52 -2.23 -5.74 1.66
N TRP A 53 -1.75 -4.50 1.75
CA TRP A 53 -1.57 -3.80 3.01
C TRP A 53 -2.38 -2.51 3.00
N ILE A 54 -3.03 -2.21 4.13
CA ILE A 54 -3.81 -1.00 4.34
C ILE A 54 -3.22 -0.26 5.53
N GLN A 55 -3.01 1.05 5.37
CA GLN A 55 -2.56 1.94 6.42
C GLN A 55 -3.48 3.14 6.52
N VAL A 56 -3.79 3.56 7.74
CA VAL A 56 -4.55 4.78 8.03
C VAL A 56 -3.65 5.74 8.81
N ILE A 57 -3.62 6.99 8.36
CA ILE A 57 -2.72 8.02 8.87
C ILE A 57 -3.54 9.27 9.11
N ASP A 58 -3.44 9.86 10.29
CA ASP A 58 -4.16 11.08 10.63
C ASP A 58 -3.59 12.32 9.90
N LYS A 59 -4.28 13.45 10.06
CA LYS A 59 -3.88 14.74 9.48
C LYS A 59 -2.49 15.25 9.95
N ASP A 60 -2.00 14.76 11.09
CA ASP A 60 -0.71 15.13 11.67
C ASP A 60 0.42 14.17 11.23
N GLY A 61 0.09 13.18 10.40
CA GLY A 61 1.01 12.20 9.85
C GLY A 61 1.36 11.06 10.80
N ILE A 62 0.51 10.81 11.79
CA ILE A 62 0.64 9.70 12.73
C ILE A 62 -0.11 8.49 12.19
N SER A 63 0.52 7.33 12.20
CA SER A 63 -0.11 6.07 11.78
C SER A 63 -1.08 5.58 12.86
N LEU A 64 -2.37 5.55 12.57
CA LEU A 64 -3.40 5.02 13.46
C LEU A 64 -3.56 3.50 13.32
N TYR A 65 -3.44 2.98 12.10
CA TYR A 65 -3.67 1.57 11.80
C TYR A 65 -2.75 1.06 10.70
N ARG A 66 -2.33 -0.20 10.82
CA ARG A 66 -1.62 -0.97 9.78
C ARG A 66 -2.14 -2.41 9.77
N SER A 67 -2.56 -2.90 8.63
CA SER A 67 -3.08 -4.25 8.50
C SER A 67 -2.02 -5.37 8.64
N TRP A 68 -0.72 -5.05 8.52
CA TRP A 68 0.37 -6.04 8.51
C TRP A 68 1.18 -6.08 9.81
N THR A 69 0.91 -5.19 10.76
CA THR A 69 1.62 -5.11 12.05
C THR A 69 0.78 -4.39 13.10
N LYS A 70 0.98 -4.75 14.36
CA LYS A 70 0.35 -4.06 15.49
C LYS A 70 1.01 -2.72 15.84
N LYS A 71 2.15 -2.38 15.21
CA LYS A 71 2.84 -1.11 15.44
C LYS A 71 2.03 0.05 14.87
N HIS A 72 1.68 1.02 15.71
CA HIS A 72 1.00 2.26 15.37
C HIS A 72 1.47 3.41 16.28
N GLY A 73 0.97 4.64 16.07
CA GLY A 73 1.31 5.81 16.88
C GLY A 73 2.61 6.51 16.48
N ASP A 74 3.36 6.01 15.52
CA ASP A 74 4.58 6.66 15.04
C ASP A 74 4.27 7.71 13.94
N LYS A 75 5.02 8.83 13.97
CA LYS A 75 4.90 9.90 12.98
C LYS A 75 5.65 9.53 11.71
N ILE A 76 4.96 8.90 10.77
CA ILE A 76 5.57 8.40 9.54
C ILE A 76 5.84 9.49 8.51
N SER A 77 5.13 10.62 8.58
CA SER A 77 5.39 11.76 7.71
C SER A 77 6.82 12.31 7.83
N LYS A 78 7.55 12.03 8.91
CA LYS A 78 8.96 12.41 9.04
C LYS A 78 9.90 11.73 8.03
N VAL A 79 9.51 10.55 7.52
CA VAL A 79 10.35 9.70 6.64
C VAL A 79 9.70 9.37 5.29
N ARG A 80 8.40 9.64 5.14
CA ARG A 80 7.61 9.33 3.95
C ARG A 80 7.22 10.64 3.25
N LEU A 81 7.99 11.03 2.23
CA LEU A 81 7.76 12.25 1.45
C LEU A 81 6.45 12.20 0.67
N ASP A 82 6.05 11.04 0.18
CA ASP A 82 4.77 10.79 -0.48
C ASP A 82 3.57 11.07 0.45
N ILE A 83 3.66 10.66 1.71
CA ILE A 83 2.65 10.99 2.73
C ILE A 83 2.63 12.51 3.01
N GLN A 84 3.81 13.14 3.17
CA GLN A 84 3.89 14.60 3.36
C GLN A 84 3.21 15.35 2.21
N GLU A 85 3.45 14.92 0.98
CA GLU A 85 2.87 15.54 -0.20
C GLU A 85 1.35 15.48 -0.17
N VAL A 86 0.76 14.30 0.11
CA VAL A 86 -0.69 14.14 0.17
C VAL A 86 -1.31 14.88 1.34
N LEU A 87 -0.68 14.86 2.52
CA LEU A 87 -1.14 15.63 3.69
C LEU A 87 -1.18 17.13 3.41
N LYS A 88 -0.22 17.67 2.64
CA LYS A 88 -0.14 19.08 2.29
C LYS A 88 -1.07 19.45 1.13
N SER A 89 -1.07 18.67 0.06
CA SER A 89 -1.83 18.96 -1.16
C SER A 89 -3.30 18.58 -1.04
N GLN A 90 -3.62 17.63 -0.16
CA GLN A 90 -4.94 17.01 -0.02
C GLN A 90 -5.46 16.42 -1.34
N LYS A 91 -4.53 16.00 -2.21
CA LYS A 91 -4.81 15.34 -3.48
C LYS A 91 -4.32 13.89 -3.42
N GLU A 92 -5.01 12.99 -4.12
CA GLU A 92 -4.58 11.61 -4.23
C GLU A 92 -3.21 11.48 -4.90
N LEU A 93 -2.47 10.43 -4.53
CA LEU A 93 -1.19 10.10 -5.12
C LEU A 93 -1.12 8.62 -5.44
N LEU A 94 -0.82 8.31 -6.71
CA LEU A 94 -0.57 6.96 -7.20
C LEU A 94 0.91 6.84 -7.56
N SER A 95 1.57 5.83 -7.02
CA SER A 95 3.00 5.61 -7.28
C SER A 95 3.38 4.15 -7.35
N ILE A 96 4.50 3.88 -8.02
CA ILE A 96 5.27 2.66 -7.86
C ILE A 96 6.56 3.08 -7.18
N SER A 97 6.82 2.55 -6.00
CA SER A 97 7.99 2.95 -5.24
C SER A 97 8.59 1.81 -4.43
N THR A 98 9.89 1.90 -4.18
CA THR A 98 10.65 0.95 -3.38
C THR A 98 10.67 1.41 -1.93
N GLY A 99 10.15 0.57 -1.04
CA GLY A 99 10.17 0.77 0.40
C GLY A 99 11.16 -0.16 1.11
N LYS A 100 11.02 -0.27 2.44
CA LYS A 100 11.89 -1.12 3.28
C LYS A 100 11.76 -2.62 2.97
N PHE A 101 10.65 -3.05 2.41
CA PHE A 101 10.32 -4.46 2.25
C PHE A 101 10.32 -4.90 0.78
N ASP A 102 9.87 -4.03 -0.13
CA ASP A 102 9.62 -4.40 -1.52
C ASP A 102 9.40 -3.18 -2.41
N MET A 103 9.37 -3.40 -3.72
CA MET A 103 8.78 -2.49 -4.70
C MET A 103 7.27 -2.74 -4.78
N THR A 104 6.48 -1.70 -4.63
CA THR A 104 5.03 -1.82 -4.48
C THR A 104 4.28 -0.75 -5.24
N PHE A 105 3.03 -1.06 -5.59
CA PHE A 105 2.05 -0.07 -5.97
C PHE A 105 1.48 0.56 -4.71
N LYS A 106 1.42 1.87 -4.66
CA LYS A 106 0.86 2.64 -3.56
C LYS A 106 -0.17 3.60 -4.09
N THR A 107 -1.29 3.64 -3.42
CA THR A 107 -2.32 4.65 -3.61
C THR A 107 -2.61 5.28 -2.25
N ILE A 108 -2.52 6.59 -2.19
CA ILE A 108 -2.80 7.39 -0.99
C ILE A 108 -3.96 8.30 -1.33
N VAL A 109 -5.07 8.15 -0.62
CA VAL A 109 -6.30 8.91 -0.85
C VAL A 109 -6.63 9.74 0.40
N PRO A 110 -6.85 11.04 0.25
CA PRO A 110 -7.27 11.89 1.36
C PRO A 110 -8.70 11.56 1.80
N ILE A 111 -8.93 11.67 3.10
CA ILE A 111 -10.22 11.39 3.74
C ILE A 111 -10.82 12.68 4.22
N PHE A 112 -12.07 12.91 3.82
CA PHE A 112 -12.84 14.06 4.23
C PHE A 112 -14.18 13.67 4.86
N GLU A 113 -14.64 14.49 5.81
CA GLU A 113 -16.02 14.50 6.28
C GLU A 113 -16.48 15.94 6.36
N ASP A 114 -17.62 16.25 5.75
CA ASP A 114 -18.17 17.61 5.67
C ASP A 114 -17.13 18.67 5.26
N LYS A 115 -16.33 18.35 4.24
CA LYS A 115 -15.21 19.18 3.75
C LYS A 115 -14.02 19.31 4.72
N LYS A 116 -14.10 18.73 5.91
CA LYS A 116 -12.99 18.72 6.86
C LYS A 116 -12.03 17.60 6.55
N PHE A 117 -10.75 17.92 6.36
CA PHE A 117 -9.70 16.93 6.15
C PHE A 117 -9.39 16.19 7.46
N LEU A 118 -9.44 14.86 7.43
CA LEU A 118 -9.18 13.99 8.57
C LEU A 118 -7.80 13.32 8.51
N GLY A 119 -7.26 13.12 7.32
CA GLY A 119 -6.01 12.41 7.07
C GLY A 119 -6.07 11.60 5.78
N VAL A 120 -5.37 10.48 5.71
CA VAL A 120 -5.26 9.67 4.50
C VAL A 120 -5.41 8.18 4.78
N VAL A 121 -5.93 7.44 3.80
CA VAL A 121 -5.80 5.98 3.72
C VAL A 121 -4.84 5.62 2.60
N GLU A 122 -3.91 4.71 2.89
CA GLU A 122 -2.97 4.15 1.94
C GLU A 122 -3.29 2.68 1.70
N MET A 123 -3.39 2.28 0.43
CA MET A 123 -3.38 0.88 0.03
C MET A 123 -2.07 0.57 -0.70
N ILE A 124 -1.40 -0.49 -0.24
CA ILE A 124 -0.16 -0.99 -0.80
C ILE A 124 -0.43 -2.36 -1.40
N THR A 125 -0.08 -2.55 -2.67
CA THR A 125 -0.22 -3.84 -3.35
C THR A 125 1.09 -4.22 -4.05
N HIS A 126 1.32 -5.53 -4.20
CA HIS A 126 2.59 -6.07 -4.67
C HIS A 126 2.51 -6.58 -6.11
N PHE A 127 3.67 -6.81 -6.74
CA PHE A 127 3.78 -7.32 -8.11
C PHE A 127 3.34 -8.77 -8.29
N ASN A 128 3.17 -9.52 -7.20
CA ASN A 128 2.75 -10.93 -7.23
C ASN A 128 1.44 -11.18 -8.00
N SER A 129 0.50 -10.23 -7.99
CA SER A 129 -0.75 -10.35 -8.74
C SER A 129 -0.53 -10.26 -10.25
N ILE A 130 0.38 -9.39 -10.68
CA ILE A 130 0.77 -9.28 -12.10
C ILE A 130 1.54 -10.52 -12.53
N ALA A 131 2.48 -10.99 -11.70
CA ALA A 131 3.23 -12.21 -11.94
C ALA A 131 2.29 -13.41 -12.12
N LYS A 132 1.31 -13.59 -11.23
CA LYS A 132 0.31 -14.66 -11.35
C LYS A 132 -0.51 -14.57 -12.64
N LYS A 133 -0.92 -13.36 -13.05
CA LYS A 133 -1.66 -13.14 -14.29
C LYS A 133 -0.83 -13.43 -15.54
N LEU A 134 0.47 -13.14 -15.52
CA LEU A 134 1.39 -13.51 -16.61
C LEU A 134 1.63 -15.00 -16.67
N LYS A 135 1.83 -15.64 -15.51
CA LYS A 135 2.02 -17.10 -15.42
C LYS A 135 0.82 -17.88 -15.96
N SER A 136 -0.42 -17.41 -15.78
CA SER A 136 -1.60 -18.03 -16.40
C SER A 136 -1.64 -17.92 -17.93
N LYS A 137 -0.75 -17.13 -18.53
CA LYS A 137 -0.53 -17.01 -19.97
C LYS A 137 0.78 -17.69 -20.43
N ASN A 138 1.35 -18.58 -19.62
CA ASN A 138 2.63 -19.23 -19.84
C ASN A 138 3.83 -18.27 -19.96
N ILE A 139 3.74 -17.11 -19.29
CA ILE A 139 4.83 -16.13 -19.17
C ILE A 139 5.34 -16.17 -17.74
N ASP A 140 6.61 -16.48 -17.54
CA ASP A 140 7.25 -16.47 -16.22
C ASP A 140 8.01 -15.13 -16.00
N PRO A 141 7.40 -14.16 -15.33
CA PRO A 141 7.98 -12.84 -15.21
C PRO A 141 8.95 -12.75 -14.05
N VAL A 142 10.00 -11.96 -14.23
CA VAL A 142 10.88 -11.52 -13.14
C VAL A 142 10.84 -10.00 -13.08
N PHE A 143 10.36 -9.44 -11.96
CA PHE A 143 10.36 -8.00 -11.73
C PHE A 143 11.61 -7.61 -10.95
N LEU A 144 12.49 -6.86 -11.57
CA LEU A 144 13.75 -6.44 -10.99
C LEU A 144 13.65 -5.01 -10.47
N VAL A 145 14.16 -4.80 -9.27
CA VAL A 145 14.39 -3.46 -8.72
C VAL A 145 15.82 -3.06 -9.03
N ASP A 146 15.99 -1.89 -9.64
CA ASP A 146 17.30 -1.36 -9.97
C ASP A 146 18.21 -1.30 -8.74
N LYS A 147 19.48 -1.59 -8.94
CA LYS A 147 20.52 -1.60 -7.89
C LYS A 147 20.61 -0.31 -7.09
N SER A 148 20.30 0.83 -7.70
CA SER A 148 20.29 2.14 -7.01
C SER A 148 19.24 2.24 -5.89
N TYR A 149 18.23 1.36 -5.90
CA TYR A 149 17.19 1.29 -4.87
C TYR A 149 17.40 0.14 -3.89
N LYS A 150 18.41 -0.72 -4.08
CA LYS A 150 18.67 -1.90 -3.24
C LYS A 150 18.85 -1.53 -1.77
N GLU A 151 19.57 -0.45 -1.48
CA GLU A 151 19.84 0.00 -0.11
C GLU A 151 18.58 0.42 0.66
N LYS A 152 17.49 0.75 -0.04
CA LYS A 152 16.20 1.05 0.58
C LYS A 152 15.50 -0.21 1.11
N ILE A 153 15.82 -1.38 0.54
CA ILE A 153 15.18 -2.67 0.89
C ILE A 153 15.98 -3.33 2.02
N ILE A 154 15.71 -2.96 3.25
CA ILE A 154 16.42 -3.47 4.43
C ILE A 154 15.79 -4.75 5.03
N HIS A 155 14.54 -5.05 4.67
CA HIS A 155 13.81 -6.24 5.09
C HIS A 155 13.12 -6.91 3.88
N PRO A 156 13.90 -7.50 2.94
CA PRO A 156 13.37 -7.99 1.67
C PRO A 156 12.35 -9.13 1.85
N LEU A 157 11.16 -8.99 1.24
CA LEU A 157 10.10 -9.99 1.34
C LEU A 157 10.42 -11.27 0.58
N THR A 158 11.03 -11.18 -0.59
CA THR A 158 11.32 -12.35 -1.42
C THR A 158 12.64 -13.02 -1.04
N LYS A 159 13.60 -12.26 -0.53
CA LYS A 159 15.00 -12.67 -0.31
C LYS A 159 15.70 -13.16 -1.58
N LEU A 160 15.14 -12.88 -2.76
CA LEU A 160 15.68 -13.28 -4.05
C LEU A 160 16.44 -12.10 -4.68
N PHE A 161 17.60 -12.40 -5.21
CA PHE A 161 18.47 -11.43 -5.90
C PHE A 161 19.04 -12.08 -7.17
N ILE A 162 19.15 -11.30 -8.23
CA ILE A 162 19.91 -11.64 -9.44
C ILE A 162 21.01 -10.59 -9.52
N ASP A 163 22.25 -11.00 -9.29
CA ASP A 163 23.39 -10.12 -9.05
C ASP A 163 23.05 -9.06 -8.00
N ASN A 164 23.02 -7.79 -8.41
CA ASN A 164 22.70 -6.65 -7.55
C ASN A 164 21.22 -6.22 -7.61
N TYR A 165 20.39 -6.92 -8.38
CA TYR A 165 18.97 -6.58 -8.52
C TYR A 165 18.13 -7.38 -7.54
N TYR A 166 17.23 -6.70 -6.83
CA TYR A 166 16.23 -7.37 -6.00
C TYR A 166 15.06 -7.85 -6.85
N VAL A 167 14.60 -9.06 -6.63
CA VAL A 167 13.44 -9.64 -7.31
C VAL A 167 12.15 -9.35 -6.53
N ALA A 168 11.28 -8.54 -7.09
CA ALA A 168 10.06 -8.04 -6.41
C ALA A 168 8.84 -8.98 -6.52
N ASN A 169 8.97 -10.17 -7.07
CA ASN A 169 7.88 -11.14 -7.13
C ASN A 169 8.28 -12.51 -6.60
N LYS A 170 7.47 -13.03 -5.67
CA LYS A 170 7.72 -14.32 -4.99
C LYS A 170 7.67 -15.55 -5.93
N ASN A 171 7.07 -15.40 -7.09
CA ASN A 171 6.83 -16.50 -8.04
C ASN A 171 7.84 -16.49 -9.20
N ALA A 172 8.96 -15.80 -9.08
CA ALA A 172 10.08 -15.93 -9.99
C ALA A 172 10.71 -17.31 -9.76
N SER A 173 10.77 -18.12 -10.77
CA SER A 173 11.43 -19.43 -10.79
C SER A 173 12.89 -19.29 -11.14
#